data_5aa8cdd9430d0f068ea054dd5be461ac
#
_entry.id   5aa8cdd9430d0f068ea054dd5be461ac
#
_cell.length_a   1.000
_cell.length_b   1.000
_cell.length_c   1.000
_cell.angle_alpha   90.00
_cell.angle_beta   90.00
_cell.angle_gamma   90.00
#
_symmetry.space_group_name_H-M   'P 1'
#
loop_
_entity.id
_entity.type
_entity.pdbx_description
1 polymer ?
#
loop_
_entity_poly.entity_id
_entity_poly.type
_entity_poly.pdbx_seq_one_letter_code
_entity_poly.pdbx_strand_id
1 'polypeptide(L)'
;NRSEVNVEITASAQNGSVYQIRALIASVQGSGACTLVLEKAGRSPVTTIASIQPQASTSTCQGFDIPISQLGTGQWQATLTFESTNVIGRVTEMITIK
;
A
#
# COMPACT_ATOMS: atom_id res chain seq x y z
N ASN A 1 4.18 -15.35 -17.70
CA ASN A 1 4.18 -13.90 -17.63
C ASN A 1 2.97 -13.40 -16.85
N ARG A 2 3.17 -12.33 -16.07
CA ARG A 2 2.10 -11.70 -15.31
C ARG A 2 1.51 -10.56 -16.10
N SER A 3 0.19 -10.40 -15.99
CA SER A 3 -0.49 -9.24 -16.54
C SER A 3 -0.41 -8.07 -15.56
N GLU A 4 -0.35 -6.87 -16.07
CA GLU A 4 -0.38 -5.69 -15.22
C GLU A 4 -1.82 -5.31 -14.87
N VAL A 5 -2.03 -4.84 -13.66
CA VAL A 5 -3.32 -4.38 -13.18
C VAL A 5 -3.15 -3.00 -12.57
N ASN A 6 -4.19 -2.18 -12.65
CA ASN A 6 -4.16 -0.86 -12.01
C ASN A 6 -4.36 -1.00 -10.51
N VAL A 7 -3.49 -0.34 -9.77
CA VAL A 7 -3.56 -0.26 -8.31
C VAL A 7 -3.65 1.21 -7.94
N GLU A 8 -4.57 1.57 -7.07
CA GLU A 8 -4.74 2.95 -6.62
C GLU A 8 -4.74 3.01 -5.11
N ILE A 9 -4.12 4.06 -4.57
CA ILE A 9 -4.26 4.37 -3.16
C ILE A 9 -5.51 5.21 -3.01
N THR A 10 -6.55 4.66 -2.41
CA THR A 10 -7.86 5.30 -2.33
C THR A 10 -8.02 6.18 -1.11
N ALA A 11 -7.21 5.95 -0.07
CA ALA A 11 -7.23 6.77 1.12
C ALA A 11 -5.87 6.72 1.79
N SER A 12 -5.40 7.87 2.24
CA SER A 12 -4.20 7.95 3.04
C SER A 12 -4.37 9.10 4.04
N ALA A 13 -4.26 8.80 5.33
CA ALA A 13 -4.51 9.80 6.36
C ALA A 13 -3.80 9.43 7.65
N GLN A 14 -3.38 10.46 8.37
CA GLN A 14 -2.83 10.30 9.71
C GLN A 14 -3.98 10.32 10.70
N ASN A 15 -4.06 9.27 11.52
CA ASN A 15 -5.13 9.11 12.49
C ASN A 15 -4.53 8.79 13.85
N GLY A 16 -4.38 9.80 14.69
CA GLY A 16 -3.77 9.61 16.00
C GLY A 16 -2.32 9.18 15.89
N SER A 17 -2.01 8.02 16.42
CA SER A 17 -0.65 7.49 16.46
C SER A 17 -0.29 6.59 15.27
N VAL A 18 -1.19 6.45 14.30
CA VAL A 18 -0.95 5.61 13.11
C VAL A 18 -1.22 6.40 11.85
N TYR A 19 -0.55 5.99 10.77
CA TYR A 19 -0.85 6.46 9.42
C TYR A 19 -1.54 5.34 8.68
N GLN A 20 -2.73 5.61 8.16
CA GLN A 20 -3.57 4.60 7.51
C GLN A 20 -3.53 4.76 6.00
N ILE A 21 -3.34 3.66 5.30
CA ILE A 21 -3.33 3.63 3.84
C ILE A 21 -4.27 2.53 3.38
N ARG A 22 -5.12 2.85 2.43
CA ARG A 22 -6.06 1.91 1.79
C ARG A 22 -5.80 1.93 0.30
N ALA A 23 -5.99 0.78 -0.35
CA ALA A 23 -5.74 0.66 -1.78
C ALA A 23 -6.80 -0.20 -2.46
N LEU A 24 -6.98 0.06 -3.76
CA LEU A 24 -7.92 -0.67 -4.61
C LEU A 24 -7.16 -1.26 -5.79
N ILE A 25 -7.42 -2.53 -6.07
CA ILE A 25 -6.91 -3.21 -7.26
C ILE A 25 -8.07 -3.36 -8.24
N ALA A 26 -7.89 -2.90 -9.47
CA ALA A 26 -8.95 -2.85 -10.48
C ALA A 26 -9.21 -4.21 -11.13
N SER A 27 -9.27 -5.26 -10.32
CA SER A 27 -9.49 -6.62 -10.78
C SER A 27 -9.87 -7.47 -9.58
N VAL A 28 -10.73 -8.47 -9.78
CA VAL A 28 -11.06 -9.41 -8.70
C VAL A 28 -9.96 -10.47 -8.63
N GLN A 29 -9.29 -10.55 -7.49
CA GLN A 29 -8.23 -11.51 -7.25
C GLN A 29 -8.55 -12.33 -6.02
N GLY A 30 -8.50 -13.64 -6.15
CA GLY A 30 -8.77 -14.54 -5.04
C GLY A 30 -7.57 -14.75 -4.12
N SER A 31 -6.37 -14.39 -4.58
CA SER A 31 -5.16 -14.52 -3.79
C SER A 31 -4.15 -13.48 -4.21
N GLY A 32 -3.14 -13.28 -3.38
CA GLY A 32 -2.09 -12.32 -3.64
C GLY A 32 -1.72 -11.55 -2.39
N ALA A 33 -0.71 -10.71 -2.50
CA ALA A 33 -0.22 -9.91 -1.39
C ALA A 33 0.01 -8.48 -1.82
N CYS A 34 -0.30 -7.56 -0.93
CA CYS A 34 0.01 -6.15 -1.08
C CYS A 34 1.23 -5.83 -0.23
N THR A 35 2.28 -5.28 -0.82
CA THR A 35 3.48 -4.88 -0.11
C THR A 35 3.60 -3.37 -0.18
N LEU A 36 3.68 -2.73 0.97
CA LEU A 36 3.85 -1.30 1.07
C LEU A 36 5.24 -0.99 1.58
N VAL A 37 5.98 -0.17 0.83
CA VAL A 37 7.31 0.29 1.23
C VAL A 37 7.27 1.80 1.37
N LEU A 38 7.68 2.28 2.53
CA LEU A 38 7.77 3.71 2.81
C LEU A 38 9.24 4.09 2.88
N GLU A 39 9.63 5.06 2.08
CA GLU A 39 11.03 5.47 1.95
C GLU A 39 11.18 6.96 2.14
N LYS A 40 12.24 7.34 2.84
CA LYS A 40 12.61 8.73 3.06
C LYS A 40 14.13 8.83 3.09
N ALA A 41 14.65 9.88 2.49
CA ALA A 41 16.10 10.13 2.48
C ALA A 41 16.63 10.22 3.91
N GLY A 42 17.71 9.50 4.18
CA GLY A 42 18.33 9.48 5.51
C GLY A 42 17.67 8.55 6.51
N ARG A 43 16.67 7.78 6.10
CA ARG A 43 15.97 6.82 6.97
C ARG A 43 15.91 5.45 6.33
N SER A 44 15.83 4.43 7.16
CA SER A 44 15.65 3.06 6.67
C SER A 44 14.23 2.88 6.14
N PRO A 45 14.05 2.13 5.05
CA PRO A 45 12.70 1.85 4.54
C PRO A 45 11.86 1.07 5.54
N VAL A 46 10.56 1.35 5.56
CA VAL A 46 9.59 0.61 6.36
C VAL A 46 8.73 -0.20 5.40
N THR A 47 8.72 -1.52 5.59
CA THR A 47 7.99 -2.44 4.72
C THR A 47 6.87 -3.13 5.49
N THR A 48 5.68 -3.12 4.93
CA THR A 48 4.49 -3.74 5.53
C THR A 48 3.77 -4.55 4.46
N ILE A 49 3.29 -5.72 4.83
CA ILE A 49 2.59 -6.63 3.91
C ILE A 49 1.18 -6.86 4.42
N ALA A 50 0.21 -6.84 3.51
CA ALA A 50 -1.18 -7.14 3.82
C ALA A 50 -1.76 -8.11 2.79
N SER A 51 -2.78 -8.85 3.20
CA SER A 51 -3.45 -9.80 2.32
C SER A 51 -4.46 -9.08 1.43
N ILE A 52 -4.74 -9.67 0.28
CA ILE A 52 -5.78 -9.20 -0.62
C ILE A 52 -7.16 -9.57 -0.08
N GLN A 53 -8.15 -8.70 -0.30
CA GLN A 53 -9.56 -8.98 -0.01
C GLN A 53 -10.36 -8.79 -1.29
N PRO A 54 -10.91 -9.87 -1.88
CA PRO A 54 -11.73 -9.73 -3.08
C PRO A 54 -13.08 -9.08 -2.76
N GLN A 55 -13.55 -8.27 -3.68
CA GLN A 55 -14.85 -7.62 -3.64
C GLN A 55 -15.67 -8.08 -4.84
N ALA A 56 -16.87 -7.53 -5.01
CA ALA A 56 -17.76 -7.95 -6.09
C ALA A 56 -17.17 -7.72 -7.49
N SER A 57 -16.46 -6.61 -7.69
CA SER A 57 -15.90 -6.27 -9.01
C SER A 57 -14.46 -5.79 -8.95
N THR A 58 -13.88 -5.72 -7.77
CA THR A 58 -12.50 -5.26 -7.55
C THR A 58 -11.90 -6.04 -6.39
N SER A 59 -10.69 -5.70 -6.02
CA SER A 59 -10.06 -6.24 -4.83
C SER A 59 -9.45 -5.10 -4.02
N THR A 60 -9.33 -5.27 -2.72
CA THR A 60 -8.67 -4.29 -1.86
C THR A 60 -7.57 -5.00 -1.07
N CYS A 61 -6.56 -4.22 -0.66
CA CYS A 61 -5.65 -4.67 0.38
C CYS A 61 -6.34 -4.45 1.73
N GLN A 62 -6.03 -5.30 2.71
CA GLN A 62 -6.66 -5.18 4.04
C GLN A 62 -6.45 -3.84 4.71
N GLY A 63 -5.55 -3.05 4.23
CA GLY A 63 -5.25 -1.78 4.80
C GLY A 63 -3.98 -1.83 5.62
N PHE A 64 -3.32 -0.70 5.67
CA PHE A 64 -2.05 -0.58 6.37
C PHE A 64 -2.21 0.44 7.49
N ASP A 65 -1.87 0.04 8.70
CA ASP A 65 -1.84 0.93 9.86
C ASP A 65 -0.40 0.95 10.34
N ILE A 66 0.30 2.04 10.08
CA ILE A 66 1.72 2.13 10.35
C ILE A 66 1.95 3.06 11.53
N PRO A 67 2.57 2.58 12.62
CA PRO A 67 2.83 3.44 13.76
C PRO A 67 3.69 4.63 13.36
N ILE A 68 3.24 5.83 13.70
CA ILE A 68 3.95 7.06 13.36
C ILE A 68 5.32 7.10 14.03
N SER A 69 5.46 6.46 15.18
CA SER A 69 6.74 6.36 15.86
C SER A 69 7.83 5.70 15.02
N GLN A 70 7.47 4.88 14.04
CA GLN A 70 8.43 4.25 13.13
C GLN A 70 8.81 5.16 11.97
N LEU A 71 7.98 6.15 11.67
CA LEU A 71 8.17 6.97 10.47
C LEU A 71 8.88 8.29 10.76
N GLY A 72 8.49 8.99 11.78
CA GLY A 72 8.98 10.34 11.98
C GLY A 72 8.31 11.34 11.03
N THR A 73 8.40 12.61 11.35
CA THR A 73 7.76 13.66 10.57
C THR A 73 8.47 13.92 9.25
N GLY A 74 7.73 14.38 8.25
CA GLY A 74 8.26 14.75 6.94
C GLY A 74 7.57 14.02 5.82
N GLN A 75 8.14 14.15 4.62
CA GLN A 75 7.60 13.50 3.42
C GLN A 75 8.21 12.13 3.22
N TRP A 76 7.36 11.17 2.92
CA TRP A 76 7.76 9.81 2.63
C TRP A 76 7.22 9.40 1.28
N GLN A 77 7.97 8.58 0.55
CA GLN A 77 7.49 7.99 -0.69
C GLN A 77 6.89 6.63 -0.37
N ALA A 78 5.61 6.47 -0.67
CA ALA A 78 4.88 5.23 -0.45
C ALA A 78 4.77 4.48 -1.77
N THR A 79 5.29 3.27 -1.84
CA THR A 79 5.19 2.41 -3.01
C THR A 79 4.41 1.17 -2.62
N LEU A 80 3.27 0.97 -3.27
CA LEU A 80 2.43 -0.20 -3.04
C LEU A 80 2.53 -1.12 -4.23
N THR A 81 2.88 -2.38 -3.99
CA THR A 81 2.97 -3.40 -5.02
C THR A 81 1.99 -4.52 -4.69
N PHE A 82 1.11 -4.84 -5.63
CA PHE A 82 0.27 -6.02 -5.54
C PHE A 82 0.86 -7.11 -6.43
N GLU A 83 0.99 -8.31 -5.89
CA GLU A 83 1.49 -9.46 -6.63
C GLU A 83 0.62 -10.69 -6.38
N SER A 84 0.29 -11.38 -7.46
CA SER A 84 -0.31 -12.71 -7.39
C SER A 84 0.42 -13.59 -8.40
N THR A 85 -0.06 -14.83 -8.57
CA THR A 85 0.55 -15.76 -9.52
C THR A 85 0.48 -15.22 -10.95
N ASN A 86 -0.60 -14.53 -11.30
CA ASN A 86 -0.88 -14.14 -12.68
C ASN A 86 -0.87 -12.63 -12.92
N VAL A 87 -0.82 -11.83 -11.86
CA VAL A 87 -1.05 -10.38 -11.97
C VAL A 87 -0.07 -9.62 -11.09
N ILE A 88 0.38 -8.48 -11.57
CA ILE A 88 1.21 -7.56 -10.78
C ILE A 88 0.75 -6.12 -11.03
N GLY A 89 0.78 -5.30 -9.99
CA GLY A 89 0.47 -3.88 -10.10
C GLY A 89 1.27 -3.08 -9.09
N ARG A 90 1.52 -1.81 -9.41
CA ARG A 90 2.30 -0.93 -8.53
C ARG A 90 1.80 0.50 -8.64
N VAL A 91 1.79 1.19 -7.51
CA VAL A 91 1.50 2.62 -7.45
C VAL A 91 2.44 3.28 -6.45
N THR A 92 2.84 4.51 -6.76
CA THR A 92 3.70 5.30 -5.89
C THR A 92 3.02 6.62 -5.58
N GLU A 93 3.06 7.03 -4.33
CA GLU A 93 2.46 8.28 -3.87
C GLU A 93 3.30 8.90 -2.79
N MET A 94 3.38 10.23 -2.77
CA MET A 94 4.05 10.95 -1.69
C MET A 94 3.07 11.20 -0.56
N ILE A 95 3.50 10.93 0.67
CA ILE A 95 2.69 11.19 1.86
C ILE A 95 3.47 12.09 2.80
N THR A 96 2.76 12.81 3.66
CA THR A 96 3.35 13.71 4.63
C THR A 96 2.95 13.28 6.03
N ILE A 97 3.92 13.06 6.89
CA ILE A 97 3.71 12.73 8.30
C ILE A 97 3.87 14.02 9.11
N LYS A 98 2.87 14.36 9.87
CA LYS A 98 2.85 15.58 10.66
C LYS A 98 3.20 15.34 12.12
#